data_211e19b48338fbaa036800f2e2df9af8
#
_entry.id   211e19b48338fbaa036800f2e2df9af8
#
_cell.length_a   1.000
_cell.length_b   1.000
_cell.length_c   1.000
_cell.angle_alpha   90.00
_cell.angle_beta   90.00
_cell.angle_gamma   90.00
#
_symmetry.space_group_name_H-M   'P 1'
#
loop_
_entity.id
_entity.type
_entity.pdbx_description
1 polymer ?
#
loop_
_entity_poly.entity_id
_entity_poly.type
_entity_poly.pdbx_seq_one_letter_code
_entity_poly.pdbx_strand_id
1 'polypeptide(L)'
;RQMCIRDRGKMPEKSVYSLTEKGKQQFEKLMLEISCKPINIFLDFNAVIVNLDSMSRERQQECLDNIESSMEVLKKYLEENIALKKSKEDIPVTGMAVLRQQYTLAEAIEEWIASLKKEINS
;
A
#
# COMPACT_ATOMS: atom_id res chain seq x y z
N ARG A 1 7.80 26.85 2.16
CA ARG A 1 8.03 26.55 1.79
C ARG A 1 9.12 26.62 1.87
N GLN A 2 9.67 26.43 2.27
CA GLN A 2 10.68 26.55 2.23
C GLN A 2 11.58 25.57 2.24
N MET A 3 11.42 24.57 1.61
CA MET A 3 12.27 23.61 1.45
C MET A 3 13.23 24.07 0.54
N CYS A 4 14.37 23.73 0.59
CA CYS A 4 15.28 24.06 -0.24
C CYS A 4 15.29 23.22 -1.34
N ILE A 5 15.27 23.61 -2.45
CA ILE A 5 15.14 22.74 -3.47
C ILE A 5 16.19 22.68 -4.21
N ARG A 6 16.65 22.12 -4.72
CA ARG A 6 17.63 21.89 -5.37
C ARG A 6 17.79 22.42 -6.50
N ASP A 7 18.60 22.57 -7.03
CA ASP A 7 18.73 23.02 -8.10
C ASP A 7 18.82 22.20 -9.02
N ARG A 8 18.61 22.06 -9.64
CA ARG A 8 18.54 21.28 -10.49
C ARG A 8 19.54 21.14 -11.15
N GLY A 9 19.83 20.54 -11.51
CA GLY A 9 20.66 20.31 -12.36
C GLY A 9 22.01 20.36 -11.98
N LYS A 10 22.51 21.08 -11.48
CA LYS A 10 23.66 21.11 -11.24
C LYS A 10 24.09 20.58 -10.08
N MET A 11 23.49 20.18 -9.39
CA MET A 11 23.84 19.74 -8.29
C MET A 11 24.12 18.51 -8.22
N PRO A 12 24.95 18.15 -7.85
CA PRO A 12 25.36 16.92 -7.89
C PRO A 12 24.70 16.11 -6.99
N GLU A 13 24.96 15.03 -7.06
CA GLU A 13 24.34 14.13 -6.33
C GLU A 13 24.45 14.37 -4.97
N LYS A 14 25.27 15.07 -4.61
CA LYS A 14 25.35 15.22 -3.36
C LYS A 14 24.60 16.29 -2.86
N SER A 15 23.68 16.80 -3.43
CA SER A 15 22.95 17.79 -2.90
C SER A 15 22.36 17.47 -1.63
N VAL A 16 22.45 18.22 -0.68
CA VAL A 16 21.85 17.97 0.57
C VAL A 16 20.80 18.98 0.78
N TYR A 17 19.61 18.55 1.09
CA TYR A 17 18.56 19.42 1.33
C TYR A 17 18.46 19.70 2.81
N SER A 18 18.27 20.90 3.20
CA SER A 18 17.98 21.20 4.58
C SER A 18 16.78 22.11 4.61
N LEU A 19 16.01 22.00 5.62
CA LEU A 19 14.84 22.81 5.80
C LEU A 19 15.17 23.97 6.70
N THR A 20 14.64 25.13 6.39
CA THR A 20 14.75 26.25 7.31
C THR A 20 13.87 25.91 8.51
N GLU A 21 14.02 26.67 9.56
CA GLU A 21 13.23 26.46 10.76
C GLU A 21 11.75 26.62 10.43
N LYS A 22 11.43 27.60 9.60
CA LYS A 22 10.05 27.82 9.22
C LYS A 22 9.56 26.65 8.36
N GLY A 23 10.40 26.16 7.46
CA GLY A 23 10.02 25.02 6.63
C GLY A 23 9.78 23.77 7.45
N LYS A 24 10.55 23.58 8.53
CA LYS A 24 10.35 22.45 9.36
C LYS A 24 9.01 22.54 10.08
N GLN A 25 8.66 23.71 10.58
CA GLN A 25 7.39 23.89 11.26
C GLN A 25 6.22 23.65 10.33
N GLN A 26 6.34 24.12 9.10
CA GLN A 26 5.30 23.90 8.11
C GLN A 26 5.16 22.43 7.74
N PHE A 27 6.29 21.73 7.64
CA PHE A 27 6.28 20.33 7.34
C PHE A 27 5.59 19.54 8.46
N GLU A 28 5.92 19.83 9.70
CA GLU A 28 5.32 19.15 10.82
C GLU A 28 3.84 19.41 10.91
N LYS A 29 3.43 20.66 10.63
CA LYS A 29 2.03 21.00 10.65
C LYS A 29 1.28 20.21 9.60
N LEU A 30 1.86 20.07 8.41
CA LEU A 30 1.24 19.33 7.33
C LEU A 30 1.10 17.85 7.73
N MET A 31 2.14 17.29 8.34
CA MET A 31 2.09 15.89 8.77
C MET A 31 1.00 15.68 9.81
N LEU A 32 0.86 16.62 10.75
CA LEU A 32 -0.19 16.53 11.74
C LEU A 32 -1.56 16.59 11.07
N GLU A 33 -1.74 17.47 10.11
CA GLU A 33 -3.00 17.60 9.41
C GLU A 33 -3.36 16.31 8.67
N ILE A 34 -2.38 15.72 7.99
CA ILE A 34 -2.61 14.48 7.27
C ILE A 34 -2.97 13.36 8.23
N SER A 35 -2.29 13.33 9.39
CA SER A 35 -2.53 12.26 10.35
C SER A 35 -3.92 12.31 10.96
N CYS A 36 -4.60 13.45 10.86
CA CYS A 36 -5.95 13.59 11.41
C CYS A 36 -7.03 13.30 10.37
N LYS A 37 -6.66 13.07 9.15
CA LYS A 37 -7.67 12.85 8.11
C LYS A 37 -8.33 11.48 8.27
N PRO A 38 -9.60 11.38 7.90
CA PRO A 38 -10.26 10.08 7.95
C PRO A 38 -9.54 9.10 7.03
N ILE A 39 -9.49 7.85 7.46
CA ILE A 39 -8.83 6.82 6.67
C ILE A 39 -9.82 6.28 5.65
N ASN A 40 -9.40 6.31 4.37
CA ASN A 40 -10.21 5.78 3.31
C ASN A 40 -9.50 4.62 2.67
N ILE A 41 -10.17 3.51 2.53
CA ILE A 41 -9.62 2.34 1.85
C ILE A 41 -10.51 2.03 0.66
N PHE A 42 -9.92 2.07 -0.51
CA PHE A 42 -10.67 1.81 -1.72
C PHE A 42 -10.07 0.61 -2.43
N LEU A 43 -10.89 -0.38 -2.70
CA LEU A 43 -10.45 -1.57 -3.42
C LEU A 43 -11.33 -1.69 -4.67
N ASP A 44 -10.69 -1.63 -5.82
CA ASP A 44 -11.41 -1.67 -7.09
C ASP A 44 -12.29 -2.89 -7.23
N PHE A 45 -11.83 -4.03 -6.76
CA PHE A 45 -12.58 -5.25 -6.97
C PHE A 45 -13.87 -5.31 -6.15
N ASN A 46 -14.09 -4.34 -5.25
CA ASN A 46 -15.36 -4.32 -4.55
C ASN A 46 -16.53 -4.13 -5.49
N ALA A 47 -16.29 -3.53 -6.67
CA ALA A 47 -17.33 -3.42 -7.69
C ALA A 47 -17.80 -4.81 -8.13
N VAL A 48 -16.87 -5.77 -8.19
CA VAL A 48 -17.21 -7.15 -8.54
C VAL A 48 -18.02 -7.78 -7.42
N ILE A 49 -17.56 -7.56 -6.18
CA ILE A 49 -18.19 -8.20 -5.02
C ILE A 49 -19.66 -7.81 -4.87
N VAL A 50 -19.94 -6.51 -4.98
CA VAL A 50 -21.31 -6.06 -4.80
C VAL A 50 -22.22 -6.45 -5.98
N ASN A 51 -21.62 -6.89 -7.08
CA ASN A 51 -22.40 -7.31 -8.26
C ASN A 51 -22.34 -8.81 -8.48
N LEU A 52 -21.83 -9.58 -7.54
CA LEU A 52 -21.73 -11.03 -7.74
C LEU A 52 -23.08 -11.68 -8.04
N ASP A 53 -24.12 -11.22 -7.35
CA ASP A 53 -25.41 -11.83 -7.54
C ASP A 53 -25.98 -11.64 -8.94
N SER A 54 -25.45 -10.72 -9.72
CA SER A 54 -25.90 -10.49 -11.06
C SER A 54 -25.20 -11.39 -12.07
N MET A 55 -24.33 -12.28 -11.61
CA MET A 55 -23.58 -13.14 -12.52
C MET A 55 -23.91 -14.60 -12.27
N SER A 56 -23.64 -15.45 -13.28
CA SER A 56 -23.83 -16.87 -13.13
C SER A 56 -22.85 -17.40 -12.09
N ARG A 57 -23.16 -18.58 -11.54
CA ARG A 57 -22.31 -19.16 -10.55
C ARG A 57 -20.91 -19.34 -11.09
N GLU A 58 -20.79 -19.75 -12.32
CA GLU A 58 -19.53 -19.97 -12.95
C GLU A 58 -18.71 -18.70 -13.05
N ARG A 59 -19.35 -17.60 -13.44
CA ARG A 59 -18.65 -16.33 -13.53
C ARG A 59 -18.28 -15.80 -12.15
N GLN A 60 -19.12 -16.05 -11.15
CA GLN A 60 -18.81 -15.64 -9.79
C GLN A 60 -17.50 -16.31 -9.36
N GLN A 61 -17.39 -17.61 -9.61
CA GLN A 61 -16.20 -18.34 -9.21
C GLN A 61 -14.97 -17.83 -9.95
N GLU A 62 -15.12 -17.56 -11.23
CA GLU A 62 -14.01 -17.07 -12.03
C GLU A 62 -13.50 -15.72 -11.49
N CYS A 63 -14.42 -14.83 -11.15
CA CYS A 63 -14.05 -13.52 -10.61
C CYS A 63 -13.34 -13.67 -9.26
N LEU A 64 -13.88 -14.51 -8.39
CA LEU A 64 -13.27 -14.70 -7.07
C LEU A 64 -11.89 -15.34 -7.19
N ASP A 65 -11.73 -16.29 -8.10
CA ASP A 65 -10.45 -16.92 -8.31
C ASP A 65 -9.43 -15.91 -8.85
N ASN A 66 -9.88 -15.02 -9.71
CA ASN A 66 -8.99 -13.99 -10.25
C ASN A 66 -8.51 -13.03 -9.16
N ILE A 67 -9.42 -12.64 -8.27
CA ILE A 67 -9.04 -11.77 -7.15
C ILE A 67 -8.06 -12.49 -6.24
N GLU A 68 -8.32 -13.74 -5.97
CA GLU A 68 -7.45 -14.53 -5.10
C GLU A 68 -6.05 -14.66 -5.72
N SER A 69 -5.99 -14.93 -7.00
CA SER A 69 -4.71 -15.04 -7.70
C SER A 69 -3.95 -13.73 -7.68
N SER A 70 -4.65 -12.63 -7.84
CA SER A 70 -4.01 -11.31 -7.80
C SER A 70 -3.43 -11.03 -6.42
N MET A 71 -4.11 -11.48 -5.37
CA MET A 71 -3.59 -11.30 -4.03
C MET A 71 -2.35 -12.15 -3.79
N GLU A 72 -2.33 -13.36 -4.34
CA GLU A 72 -1.17 -14.21 -4.20
C GLU A 72 0.05 -13.59 -4.88
N VAL A 73 -0.15 -13.03 -6.06
CA VAL A 73 0.93 -12.38 -6.77
C VAL A 73 1.44 -11.17 -5.99
N LEU A 74 0.53 -10.36 -5.49
CA LEU A 74 0.92 -9.18 -4.71
C LEU A 74 1.66 -9.59 -3.45
N LYS A 75 1.17 -10.59 -2.76
CA LYS A 75 1.76 -11.02 -1.52
C LYS A 75 3.17 -11.54 -1.75
N LYS A 76 3.36 -12.30 -2.82
CA LYS A 76 4.68 -12.81 -3.14
C LYS A 76 5.65 -11.68 -3.47
N TYR A 77 5.18 -10.70 -4.23
CA TYR A 77 6.00 -9.54 -4.56
C TYR A 77 6.42 -8.81 -3.28
N LEU A 78 5.49 -8.65 -2.34
CA LEU A 78 5.80 -7.97 -1.09
C LEU A 78 6.77 -8.77 -0.22
N GLU A 79 6.61 -10.09 -0.20
CA GLU A 79 7.52 -10.95 0.54
C GLU A 79 8.94 -10.81 0.01
N GLU A 80 9.09 -10.83 -1.30
CA GLU A 80 10.39 -10.71 -1.91
C GLU A 80 11.00 -9.33 -1.65
N ASN A 81 10.18 -8.30 -1.71
CA ASN A 81 10.63 -6.95 -1.48
C ASN A 81 11.07 -6.74 -0.03
N ILE A 82 10.32 -7.30 0.90
CA ILE A 82 10.66 -7.22 2.32
C ILE A 82 11.97 -7.97 2.58
N ALA A 83 12.11 -9.16 2.01
CA ALA A 83 13.31 -9.95 2.20
C ALA A 83 14.54 -9.23 1.65
N LEU A 84 14.38 -8.64 0.47
CA LEU A 84 15.47 -7.93 -0.15
C LEU A 84 15.87 -6.73 0.70
N LYS A 85 14.91 -5.98 1.22
CA LYS A 85 15.22 -4.81 2.00
C LYS A 85 15.78 -5.15 3.37
N LYS A 86 15.39 -6.29 3.93
CA LYS A 86 15.92 -6.70 5.21
C LYS A 86 17.40 -7.02 5.11
N SER A 87 17.87 -7.38 3.94
CA SER A 87 19.27 -7.71 3.77
C SER A 87 20.14 -6.47 3.72
N LYS A 88 19.54 -5.27 3.66
CA LYS A 88 20.29 -4.04 3.63
C LYS A 88 20.24 -3.41 5.00
N GLU A 89 21.37 -2.82 5.39
CA GLU A 89 21.44 -2.32 6.73
C GLU A 89 20.88 -0.95 6.95
N ASP A 90 20.75 -0.16 5.94
CA ASP A 90 20.35 1.22 6.10
C ASP A 90 18.92 1.51 5.74
N ILE A 91 18.06 0.51 5.71
CA ILE A 91 16.65 0.75 5.44
C ILE A 91 15.99 1.22 6.72
N PRO A 92 15.36 2.37 6.71
CA PRO A 92 14.73 2.88 7.93
C PRO A 92 13.60 2.00 8.41
N VAL A 93 13.40 1.98 9.71
CA VAL A 93 12.29 1.24 10.31
C VAL A 93 10.97 1.69 9.74
N THR A 94 10.83 2.99 9.46
CA THR A 94 9.58 3.53 8.95
C THR A 94 9.27 3.01 7.54
N GLY A 95 10.30 2.83 6.72
CA GLY A 95 10.09 2.27 5.39
C GLY A 95 9.64 0.81 5.48
N MET A 96 10.27 0.05 6.38
CA MET A 96 9.87 -1.33 6.58
C MET A 96 8.46 -1.42 7.14
N ALA A 97 8.07 -0.45 7.99
CA ALA A 97 6.73 -0.44 8.57
C ALA A 97 5.66 -0.34 7.49
N VAL A 98 5.89 0.47 6.47
CA VAL A 98 4.92 0.60 5.38
C VAL A 98 4.84 -0.69 4.57
N LEU A 99 5.98 -1.34 4.31
CA LEU A 99 5.95 -2.61 3.59
C LEU A 99 5.22 -3.68 4.40
N ARG A 100 5.43 -3.73 5.71
CA ARG A 100 4.73 -4.69 6.53
C ARG A 100 3.23 -4.40 6.58
N GLN A 101 2.86 -3.12 6.56
CA GLN A 101 1.46 -2.77 6.52
C GLN A 101 0.81 -3.30 5.25
N GLN A 102 1.47 -3.13 4.11
CA GLN A 102 0.93 -3.61 2.84
C GLN A 102 0.79 -5.12 2.83
N TYR A 103 1.77 -5.81 3.41
CA TYR A 103 1.72 -7.26 3.49
C TYR A 103 0.56 -7.71 4.40
N THR A 104 0.38 -7.03 5.52
CA THR A 104 -0.71 -7.35 6.43
C THR A 104 -2.06 -7.14 5.77
N LEU A 105 -2.18 -6.08 4.98
CA LEU A 105 -3.43 -5.84 4.26
C LEU A 105 -3.68 -6.91 3.20
N ALA A 106 -2.62 -7.32 2.50
CA ALA A 106 -2.75 -8.38 1.49
C ALA A 106 -3.18 -9.69 2.15
N GLU A 107 -2.61 -10.01 3.32
CA GLU A 107 -3.01 -11.21 4.04
C GLU A 107 -4.46 -11.14 4.48
N ALA A 108 -4.89 -9.98 4.96
CA ALA A 108 -6.27 -9.81 5.42
C ALA A 108 -7.24 -10.00 4.25
N ILE A 109 -6.91 -9.45 3.09
CA ILE A 109 -7.77 -9.59 1.91
C ILE A 109 -7.80 -11.05 1.46
N GLU A 110 -6.66 -11.73 1.54
CA GLU A 110 -6.59 -13.13 1.15
C GLU A 110 -7.48 -14.00 2.05
N GLU A 111 -7.44 -13.76 3.34
CA GLU A 111 -8.28 -14.50 4.28
C GLU A 111 -9.75 -14.19 4.05
N TRP A 112 -10.05 -12.94 3.79
CA TRP A 112 -11.42 -12.53 3.56
C TRP A 112 -11.99 -13.17 2.30
N ILE A 113 -11.22 -13.20 1.20
CA ILE A 113 -11.73 -13.76 -0.05
C ILE A 113 -11.96 -15.27 0.10
N ALA A 114 -11.09 -15.95 0.86
CA ALA A 114 -11.27 -17.38 1.10
C ALA A 114 -12.54 -17.62 1.89
N SER A 115 -12.82 -16.78 2.87
CA SER A 115 -14.02 -16.87 3.68
C SER A 115 -15.27 -16.62 2.83
N LEU A 116 -15.22 -15.63 1.96
CA LEU A 116 -16.33 -15.32 1.08
C LEU A 116 -16.62 -16.47 0.13
N LYS A 117 -15.57 -17.11 -0.40
CA LYS A 117 -15.75 -18.25 -1.30
C LYS A 117 -16.46 -19.38 -0.58
N LYS A 118 -16.15 -19.59 0.70
CA LYS A 118 -16.82 -20.62 1.45
C LYS A 118 -18.30 -20.28 1.67
N GLU A 119 -18.59 -19.04 1.98
CA GLU A 119 -19.96 -18.63 2.19
C GLU A 119 -20.80 -18.81 0.93
N ILE A 120 -20.25 -18.45 -0.19
CA ILE A 120 -20.98 -18.54 -1.45
C ILE A 120 -21.19 -19.97 -1.89
N ASN A 121 -20.21 -20.83 -1.58
CA ASN A 121 -20.30 -22.22 -2.01
C ASN A 121 -21.00 -23.16 -1.02
N SER A 122 -21.44 -22.65 0.10
CA SER A 122 -22.10 -23.53 1.09
C SER A 122 -23.61 -23.57 0.91
#